data_284c7b6b1cad33e8b2688370d826037f
#
_entry.id   284c7b6b1cad33e8b2688370d826037f
#
_cell.length_a   1.000
_cell.length_b   1.000
_cell.length_c   1.000
_cell.angle_alpha   90.00
_cell.angle_beta   90.00
_cell.angle_gamma   90.00
#
_symmetry.space_group_name_H-M   'P 1'
#
loop_
_entity.id
_entity.type
_entity.pdbx_description
1 polymer ?
#
loop_
_entity_poly.entity_id
_entity_poly.type
_entity_poly.pdbx_seq_one_letter_code
_entity_poly.pdbx_strand_id
1 'polypeptide(L)'
;MNLQENKVINGKQIRASNSDFSPIAELWGEVMVEKPAGDIFAVYSNYASDFTGEYDLLVGTSDWDEEKSTEIEAGEYLVFTVDNTNHKGVAEVWQEIWARDSEFQRAYKTDFEWYHTNGKIEVYISI
;
A
#
# COMPACT_ATOMS: atom_id res chain seq x y z
N MET A 1 9.19 -10.80 6.95
CA MET A 1 9.08 -10.02 8.17
C MET A 1 7.75 -10.32 8.87
N ASN A 2 7.78 -10.51 10.17
CA ASN A 2 6.57 -10.77 10.95
C ASN A 2 6.09 -9.49 11.64
N LEU A 3 4.87 -9.05 11.30
CA LEU A 3 4.22 -7.93 11.96
C LEU A 3 3.43 -8.47 13.14
N GLN A 4 3.81 -8.10 14.35
CA GLN A 4 3.27 -8.73 15.56
C GLN A 4 1.95 -8.14 16.02
N GLU A 5 1.65 -6.91 15.63
CA GLU A 5 0.42 -6.22 16.02
C GLU A 5 -0.26 -5.61 14.81
N ASN A 6 -1.58 -5.54 14.84
CA ASN A 6 -2.34 -4.80 13.84
C ASN A 6 -2.01 -3.31 13.95
N LYS A 7 -1.98 -2.61 12.82
CA LYS A 7 -1.74 -1.18 12.77
C LYS A 7 -2.93 -0.50 12.10
N VAL A 8 -3.53 0.47 12.78
CA VAL A 8 -4.64 1.24 12.24
C VAL A 8 -4.12 2.45 11.48
N ILE A 9 -4.59 2.63 10.25
CA ILE A 9 -4.25 3.76 9.40
C ILE A 9 -5.53 4.53 9.08
N ASN A 10 -5.50 5.83 9.27
CA ASN A 10 -6.61 6.73 8.95
C ASN A 10 -6.28 7.53 7.71
N GLY A 11 -7.25 7.70 6.82
CA GLY A 11 -6.96 8.42 5.59
C GLY A 11 -8.14 8.51 4.64
N LYS A 12 -7.82 8.72 3.36
CA LYS A 12 -8.79 8.78 2.28
C LYS A 12 -8.79 7.45 1.54
N GLN A 13 -9.99 6.95 1.22
CA GLN A 13 -10.17 5.61 0.66
C GLN A 13 -10.97 5.65 -0.63
N ILE A 14 -10.55 4.80 -1.58
CA ILE A 14 -11.30 4.54 -2.83
C ILE A 14 -11.36 3.04 -3.08
N ARG A 15 -12.27 2.65 -3.97
CA ARG A 15 -12.28 1.32 -4.59
C ARG A 15 -11.60 1.45 -5.95
N ALA A 16 -10.60 0.64 -6.22
CA ALA A 16 -9.75 0.80 -7.39
C ALA A 16 -9.34 -0.53 -8.01
N SER A 17 -8.68 -0.47 -9.15
CA SER A 17 -8.08 -1.65 -9.79
C SER A 17 -6.77 -1.26 -10.48
N ASN A 18 -5.95 -2.27 -10.77
CA ASN A 18 -4.68 -2.05 -11.46
C ASN A 18 -4.84 -1.79 -12.96
N SER A 19 -6.06 -1.90 -13.48
CA SER A 19 -6.34 -1.63 -14.89
C SER A 19 -6.52 -0.14 -15.20
N ASP A 20 -6.74 0.70 -14.16
CA ASP A 20 -6.91 2.15 -14.32
C ASP A 20 -6.31 2.87 -13.12
N PHE A 21 -5.19 3.57 -13.35
CA PHE A 21 -4.49 4.30 -12.29
C PHE A 21 -5.01 5.72 -12.05
N SER A 22 -5.93 6.22 -12.89
CA SER A 22 -6.43 7.59 -12.73
C SER A 22 -7.03 7.89 -11.36
N PRO A 23 -7.93 7.03 -10.82
CA PRO A 23 -8.47 7.27 -9.47
C PRO A 23 -7.39 7.22 -8.38
N ILE A 24 -6.39 6.36 -8.56
CA ILE A 24 -5.28 6.21 -7.61
C ILE A 24 -4.44 7.49 -7.60
N ALA A 25 -4.13 8.04 -8.77
CA ALA A 25 -3.38 9.28 -8.88
C ALA A 25 -4.14 10.46 -8.26
N GLU A 26 -5.46 10.52 -8.46
CA GLU A 26 -6.31 11.54 -7.85
C GLU A 26 -6.29 11.44 -6.32
N LEU A 27 -6.37 10.23 -5.78
CA LEU A 27 -6.33 10.00 -4.34
C LEU A 27 -5.00 10.50 -3.75
N TRP A 28 -3.88 10.14 -4.36
CA TRP A 28 -2.57 10.60 -3.93
C TRP A 28 -2.46 12.13 -4.01
N GLY A 29 -3.03 12.74 -5.06
CA GLY A 29 -3.06 14.19 -5.20
C GLY A 29 -3.78 14.86 -4.05
N GLU A 30 -4.94 14.35 -3.65
CA GLU A 30 -5.71 14.87 -2.52
C GLU A 30 -4.95 14.75 -1.20
N VAL A 31 -4.31 13.61 -0.96
CA VAL A 31 -3.52 13.38 0.26
C VAL A 31 -2.33 14.33 0.30
N MET A 32 -1.63 14.50 -0.80
CA MET A 32 -0.43 15.34 -0.84
C MET A 32 -0.75 16.83 -0.72
N VAL A 33 -1.95 17.26 -1.13
CA VAL A 33 -2.39 18.64 -0.91
C VAL A 33 -2.52 18.94 0.59
N GLU A 34 -3.05 18.00 1.37
CA GLU A 34 -3.22 18.17 2.81
C GLU A 34 -1.94 17.92 3.61
N LYS A 35 -0.98 17.20 3.03
CA LYS A 35 0.35 16.95 3.62
C LYS A 35 0.27 16.47 5.07
N PRO A 36 -0.34 15.31 5.34
CA PRO A 36 -0.40 14.81 6.71
C PRO A 36 1.01 14.58 7.25
N ALA A 37 1.19 14.81 8.56
CA ALA A 37 2.49 14.63 9.20
C ALA A 37 2.77 13.15 9.46
N GLY A 38 4.05 12.79 9.50
CA GLY A 38 4.50 11.44 9.81
C GLY A 38 4.63 10.54 8.59
N ASP A 39 4.84 9.26 8.84
CA ASP A 39 4.95 8.27 7.78
C ASP A 39 3.61 8.08 7.08
N ILE A 40 3.64 7.95 5.76
CA ILE A 40 2.44 7.74 4.95
C ILE A 40 2.37 6.27 4.56
N PHE A 41 1.17 5.71 4.65
CA PHE A 41 0.89 4.33 4.28
C PHE A 41 -0.16 4.31 3.18
N ALA A 42 0.07 3.49 2.15
CA ALA A 42 -0.94 3.17 1.17
C ALA A 42 -1.33 1.70 1.40
N VAL A 43 -2.55 1.46 1.86
CA VAL A 43 -3.00 0.14 2.30
C VAL A 43 -3.99 -0.42 1.30
N TYR A 44 -3.67 -1.59 0.76
CA TYR A 44 -4.50 -2.35 -0.18
C TYR A 44 -5.17 -3.48 0.57
N SER A 45 -6.49 -3.58 0.47
CA SER A 45 -7.24 -4.60 1.21
C SER A 45 -8.55 -4.93 0.49
N ASN A 46 -9.30 -5.86 1.05
CA ASN A 46 -10.61 -6.25 0.56
C ASN A 46 -10.61 -6.57 -0.94
N TYR A 47 -9.65 -7.39 -1.33
CA TYR A 47 -9.48 -7.82 -2.72
C TYR A 47 -10.69 -8.63 -3.18
N ALA A 48 -11.21 -8.30 -4.37
CA ALA A 48 -12.29 -9.08 -4.99
C ALA A 48 -11.79 -10.46 -5.43
N SER A 49 -10.53 -10.54 -5.86
CA SER A 49 -9.90 -11.80 -6.29
C SER A 49 -8.39 -11.73 -6.02
N ASP A 50 -7.60 -11.50 -7.06
CA ASP A 50 -6.17 -11.30 -6.95
C ASP A 50 -5.80 -9.88 -7.43
N PHE A 51 -4.54 -9.66 -7.84
CA PHE A 51 -4.08 -8.35 -8.30
C PHE A 51 -4.77 -7.88 -9.60
N THR A 52 -5.50 -8.75 -10.29
CA THR A 52 -6.23 -8.38 -11.51
C THR A 52 -7.63 -7.84 -11.22
N GLY A 53 -8.13 -8.01 -9.99
CA GLY A 53 -9.45 -7.56 -9.59
C GLY A 53 -9.43 -6.21 -8.89
N GLU A 54 -10.58 -5.84 -8.35
CA GLU A 54 -10.70 -4.62 -7.56
C GLU A 54 -10.23 -4.81 -6.14
N TYR A 55 -9.88 -3.72 -5.48
CA TYR A 55 -9.46 -3.68 -4.09
C TYR A 55 -9.78 -2.32 -3.48
N ASP A 56 -9.78 -2.25 -2.15
CA ASP A 56 -9.84 -0.97 -1.44
C ASP A 56 -8.42 -0.43 -1.28
N LEU A 57 -8.25 0.86 -1.56
CA LEU A 57 -6.99 1.57 -1.32
C LEU A 57 -7.26 2.73 -0.38
N LEU A 58 -6.56 2.74 0.76
CA LEU A 58 -6.59 3.83 1.72
C LEU A 58 -5.18 4.41 1.83
N VAL A 59 -5.07 5.72 1.64
CA VAL A 59 -3.79 6.43 1.80
C VAL A 59 -3.90 7.39 2.98
N GLY A 60 -3.01 7.25 3.95
CA GLY A 60 -3.05 8.08 5.14
C GLY A 60 -1.93 7.81 6.13
N THR A 61 -2.18 8.15 7.38
CA THR A 61 -1.20 8.01 8.47
C THR A 61 -1.86 7.36 9.68
N SER A 62 -1.05 6.98 10.66
CA SER A 62 -1.55 6.31 11.87
C SER A 62 -2.31 7.24 12.81
N ASP A 63 -2.15 8.56 12.67
CA ASP A 63 -2.76 9.53 13.58
C ASP A 63 -3.42 10.71 12.87
N TRP A 64 -3.76 10.56 11.59
CA TRP A 64 -4.46 11.59 10.82
C TRP A 64 -5.93 11.64 11.23
N ASP A 65 -6.49 12.84 11.31
CA ASP A 65 -7.90 13.04 11.67
C ASP A 65 -8.80 12.94 10.43
N GLU A 66 -9.00 11.71 9.97
CA GLU A 66 -9.84 11.39 8.83
C GLU A 66 -10.89 10.34 9.22
N GLU A 67 -12.05 10.36 8.55
CA GLU A 67 -13.16 9.48 8.87
C GLU A 67 -12.92 8.01 8.51
N LYS A 68 -12.18 7.76 7.43
CA LYS A 68 -11.92 6.40 6.97
C LYS A 68 -10.70 5.83 7.67
N SER A 69 -10.80 4.55 8.00
CA SER A 69 -9.67 3.83 8.58
C SER A 69 -9.65 2.40 8.07
N THR A 70 -8.46 1.81 8.13
CA THR A 70 -8.26 0.38 7.83
C THR A 70 -7.20 -0.16 8.78
N GLU A 71 -7.17 -1.48 8.92
CA GLU A 71 -6.14 -2.13 9.71
C GLU A 71 -5.16 -2.88 8.80
N ILE A 72 -3.88 -2.66 9.05
CA ILE A 72 -2.83 -3.54 8.53
C ILE A 72 -2.79 -4.73 9.47
N GLU A 73 -3.13 -5.90 8.96
CA GLU A 73 -3.23 -7.11 9.79
C GLU A 73 -1.86 -7.61 10.21
N ALA A 74 -1.74 -8.05 11.47
CA ALA A 74 -0.56 -8.76 11.94
C ALA A 74 -0.36 -10.05 11.13
N GLY A 75 0.89 -10.49 10.98
CA GLY A 75 1.23 -11.70 10.25
C GLY A 75 2.52 -11.59 9.49
N GLU A 76 2.75 -12.52 8.58
CA GLU A 76 3.96 -12.56 7.78
C GLU A 76 3.84 -11.73 6.51
N TYR A 77 4.92 -11.02 6.17
CA TYR A 77 5.01 -10.18 4.98
C TYR A 77 6.34 -10.39 4.28
N LEU A 78 6.31 -10.39 2.96
CA LEU A 78 7.52 -10.18 2.17
C LEU A 78 7.71 -8.68 1.99
N VAL A 79 8.94 -8.21 2.13
CA VAL A 79 9.28 -6.79 2.07
C VAL A 79 10.16 -6.52 0.87
N PHE A 80 9.77 -5.54 0.06
CA PHE A 80 10.53 -5.10 -1.11
C PHE A 80 10.93 -3.65 -0.88
N THR A 81 12.23 -3.37 -0.87
CA THR A 81 12.73 -2.00 -0.76
C THR A 81 12.70 -1.34 -2.13
N VAL A 82 12.16 -0.14 -2.20
CA VAL A 82 12.16 0.66 -3.44
C VAL A 82 13.51 1.37 -3.54
N ASP A 83 14.20 1.15 -4.66
CA ASP A 83 15.52 1.74 -4.88
C ASP A 83 15.39 2.91 -5.85
N ASN A 84 15.28 4.11 -5.30
CA ASN A 84 15.16 5.32 -6.09
C ASN A 84 16.45 5.71 -6.83
N THR A 85 17.59 5.14 -6.44
CA THR A 85 18.87 5.45 -7.09
C THR A 85 18.98 4.83 -8.48
N ASN A 86 18.26 3.74 -8.74
CA ASN A 86 18.21 3.06 -10.02
C ASN A 86 16.98 3.41 -10.86
N HIS A 87 16.28 4.46 -10.49
CA HIS A 87 15.02 4.88 -11.13
C HIS A 87 13.93 3.79 -11.10
N LYS A 88 14.06 2.83 -10.20
CA LYS A 88 13.01 1.84 -9.95
C LYS A 88 12.07 2.41 -8.89
N GLY A 89 10.94 2.94 -9.34
CA GLY A 89 9.91 3.44 -8.45
C GLY A 89 9.00 2.35 -7.92
N VAL A 90 8.00 2.78 -7.17
CA VAL A 90 7.00 1.89 -6.58
C VAL A 90 6.26 1.10 -7.66
N ALA A 91 5.93 1.74 -8.78
CA ALA A 91 5.22 1.08 -9.88
C ALA A 91 6.00 -0.11 -10.45
N GLU A 92 7.31 0.05 -10.63
CA GLU A 92 8.16 -1.03 -11.15
C GLU A 92 8.26 -2.19 -10.17
N VAL A 93 8.31 -1.91 -8.88
CA VAL A 93 8.30 -2.95 -7.85
C VAL A 93 6.99 -3.73 -7.91
N TRP A 94 5.85 -3.05 -8.04
CA TRP A 94 4.57 -3.73 -8.19
C TRP A 94 4.48 -4.57 -9.46
N GLN A 95 5.00 -4.07 -10.58
CA GLN A 95 5.03 -4.83 -11.83
C GLN A 95 5.83 -6.12 -11.68
N GLU A 96 6.95 -6.07 -10.99
CA GLU A 96 7.75 -7.25 -10.68
C GLU A 96 6.99 -8.23 -9.79
N ILE A 97 6.31 -7.74 -8.77
CA ILE A 97 5.49 -8.56 -7.88
C ILE A 97 4.40 -9.28 -8.67
N TRP A 98 3.67 -8.56 -9.54
CA TRP A 98 2.62 -9.16 -10.36
C TRP A 98 3.16 -10.20 -11.33
N ALA A 99 4.32 -9.95 -11.94
CA ALA A 99 4.94 -10.89 -12.88
C ALA A 99 5.35 -12.19 -12.20
N ARG A 100 5.63 -12.13 -10.89
CA ARG A 100 6.08 -13.28 -10.10
C ARG A 100 5.04 -13.71 -9.06
N ASP A 101 3.78 -13.35 -9.25
CA ASP A 101 2.73 -13.57 -8.25
C ASP A 101 2.62 -15.03 -7.82
N SER A 102 2.73 -15.97 -8.75
CA SER A 102 2.64 -17.41 -8.46
C SER A 102 3.78 -17.93 -7.59
N GLU A 103 4.89 -17.20 -7.50
CA GLU A 103 6.05 -17.61 -6.70
C GLU A 103 5.93 -17.21 -5.24
N PHE A 104 5.07 -16.24 -4.91
CA PHE A 104 5.04 -15.61 -3.58
C PHE A 104 4.02 -16.20 -2.63
N GLN A 105 3.09 -17.02 -3.09
CA GLN A 105 2.01 -17.55 -2.24
C GLN A 105 1.29 -16.44 -1.45
N ARG A 106 0.91 -15.38 -2.15
CA ARG A 106 0.29 -14.21 -1.54
C ARG A 106 -1.03 -14.56 -0.85
N ALA A 107 -1.25 -13.97 0.33
CA ALA A 107 -2.46 -14.19 1.12
C ALA A 107 -3.63 -13.29 0.67
N TYR A 108 -3.35 -12.17 0.01
CA TYR A 108 -4.34 -11.19 -0.43
C TYR A 108 -5.23 -10.69 0.72
N LYS A 109 -4.62 -10.47 1.89
CA LYS A 109 -5.29 -9.87 3.04
C LYS A 109 -5.09 -8.36 3.03
N THR A 110 -4.01 -7.88 3.63
CA THR A 110 -3.60 -6.49 3.55
C THR A 110 -2.19 -6.44 2.99
N ASP A 111 -2.00 -5.62 1.97
CA ASP A 111 -0.67 -5.29 1.44
C ASP A 111 -0.52 -3.79 1.59
N PHE A 112 0.70 -3.30 1.77
CA PHE A 112 0.86 -1.87 1.95
C PHE A 112 2.22 -1.37 1.48
N GLU A 113 2.23 -0.08 1.13
CA GLU A 113 3.44 0.70 0.89
C GLU A 113 3.67 1.56 2.11
N TRP A 114 4.90 1.63 2.55
CA TRP A 114 5.29 2.44 3.70
C TRP A 114 6.27 3.51 3.24
N TYR A 115 5.83 4.76 3.29
CA TYR A 115 6.63 5.93 2.94
C TYR A 115 7.14 6.55 4.21
N HIS A 116 8.40 6.25 4.55
CA HIS A 116 9.05 6.76 5.77
C HIS A 116 9.39 8.24 5.60
N THR A 117 9.38 8.98 6.69
CA THR A 117 9.71 10.41 6.69
C THR A 117 11.14 10.68 6.24
N ASN A 118 12.04 9.71 6.35
CA ASN A 118 13.43 9.83 5.89
C ASN A 118 13.61 9.58 4.39
N GLY A 119 12.53 9.33 3.66
CA GLY A 119 12.56 9.06 2.23
C GLY A 119 12.63 7.59 1.83
N LYS A 120 12.80 6.69 2.78
CA LYS A 120 12.80 5.25 2.52
C LYS A 120 11.39 4.80 2.15
N ILE A 121 11.26 3.96 1.13
CA ILE A 121 9.98 3.40 0.70
C ILE A 121 10.10 1.89 0.67
N GLU A 122 9.09 1.22 1.24
CA GLU A 122 9.03 -0.24 1.25
C GLU A 122 7.65 -0.71 0.83
N VAL A 123 7.60 -1.85 0.14
CA VAL A 123 6.35 -2.52 -0.23
C VAL A 123 6.25 -3.83 0.54
N TYR A 124 5.15 -4.02 1.24
CA TYR A 124 4.89 -5.21 2.06
C TYR A 124 3.74 -5.99 1.43
N ILE A 125 3.95 -7.27 1.16
CA ILE A 125 2.88 -8.15 0.69
C ILE A 125 2.64 -9.27 1.70
N SER A 126 1.37 -9.51 2.02
CA SER A 126 0.98 -10.56 2.96
C SER A 126 1.15 -11.95 2.34
N ILE A 127 1.67 -12.88 3.14
CA ILE A 127 1.88 -14.26 2.71
C ILE A 127 1.30 -15.26 3.69
#